data_740f6518503f40a8d989bffe1a619892
#
_entry.id   740f6518503f40a8d989bffe1a619892
#
_cell.length_a   1.000
_cell.length_b   1.000
_cell.length_c   1.000
_cell.angle_alpha   90.00
_cell.angle_beta   90.00
_cell.angle_gamma   90.00
#
_symmetry.space_group_name_H-M   'P 1'
#
loop_
_entity.id
_entity.type
_entity.pdbx_description
1 polymer ?
#
loop_
_entity_poly.entity_id
_entity_poly.type
_entity_poly.pdbx_seq_one_letter_code
_entity_poly.pdbx_strand_id
1 'polypeptide(L)'
;MDCSFCNVSEDLPFTCSYCELIFCSSHRLPEKHQCSQLYRVHKPRDSLYQNTNSQFSINNFNNLDSRMNRILNTELRQLLLGMVLVLLVGVSFFLSNNSSYSAITIVILGLVLMGSFLIHEMSHKFLAMRNGYRAEFRVNSMGVLLTSLSIFPFIPLKIIAPGAVVISGYPSNSKLGKIALAGPASNIILGLCSIFILTYFSLTTELFAIISTAAYINGILAAFNLLPFSIIDGKKVYNWNKYIWIFSFIFCISFIFVVSNII
;
A
#
# COMPACT_ATOMS: atom_id res chain seq x y z
N MET A 1 52.70 6.17 17.04
CA MET A 1 52.67 7.48 17.71
C MET A 1 52.39 7.25 19.19
N ASP A 2 53.05 8.02 20.06
CA ASP A 2 52.97 7.74 21.49
C ASP A 2 51.80 8.46 22.14
N CYS A 3 51.10 7.80 23.04
CA CYS A 3 50.01 8.35 23.81
C CYS A 3 50.45 9.47 24.70
N SER A 4 49.88 10.64 24.63
CA SER A 4 50.22 11.81 25.44
C SER A 4 49.95 11.65 26.94
N PHE A 5 49.27 10.60 27.38
CA PHE A 5 48.99 10.32 28.77
C PHE A 5 49.85 9.23 29.38
N CYS A 6 50.09 8.10 28.68
CA CYS A 6 50.80 6.94 29.20
C CYS A 6 52.04 6.56 28.40
N ASN A 7 52.43 7.29 27.36
CA ASN A 7 53.57 7.11 26.48
C ASN A 7 53.63 5.71 25.78
N VAL A 8 52.54 4.98 25.76
CA VAL A 8 52.45 3.73 25.00
C VAL A 8 52.34 4.04 23.53
N SER A 9 53.15 3.37 22.70
CA SER A 9 53.09 3.51 21.25
C SER A 9 51.89 2.79 20.70
N GLU A 10 51.10 3.46 19.86
CA GLU A 10 49.89 2.94 19.22
C GLU A 10 49.97 3.12 17.70
N ASP A 11 49.63 2.07 16.94
CA ASP A 11 49.65 2.10 15.48
C ASP A 11 48.51 2.96 14.89
N LEU A 12 47.37 2.94 15.58
CA LEU A 12 46.17 3.73 15.21
C LEU A 12 45.74 4.63 16.40
N PRO A 13 46.43 5.75 16.63
CA PRO A 13 46.13 6.63 17.74
C PRO A 13 44.87 7.44 17.51
N PHE A 14 44.22 7.86 18.59
CA PHE A 14 43.03 8.72 18.60
C PHE A 14 43.41 10.14 18.95
N THR A 15 42.93 11.11 18.18
CA THR A 15 43.05 12.53 18.51
C THR A 15 41.80 13.00 19.25
N CYS A 16 41.98 13.59 20.44
CA CYS A 16 40.85 14.14 21.21
C CYS A 16 40.35 15.44 20.56
N SER A 17 39.02 15.49 20.25
CA SER A 17 38.40 16.65 19.63
C SER A 17 38.35 17.90 20.52
N TYR A 18 38.68 17.80 21.83
CA TYR A 18 38.62 18.90 22.79
C TYR A 18 39.99 19.49 23.11
N CYS A 19 41.02 18.65 23.30
CA CYS A 19 42.38 19.12 23.62
C CYS A 19 43.39 18.89 22.51
N GLU A 20 42.99 18.27 21.40
CA GLU A 20 43.79 18.02 20.16
C GLU A 20 45.03 17.15 20.39
N LEU A 21 45.19 16.54 21.57
CA LEU A 21 46.27 15.63 21.86
C LEU A 21 45.97 14.20 21.39
N ILE A 22 47.04 13.38 21.24
CA ILE A 22 46.99 12.04 20.69
C ILE A 22 46.97 11.03 21.85
N PHE A 23 46.09 10.01 21.77
CA PHE A 23 45.88 9.03 22.80
C PHE A 23 45.79 7.60 22.24
N CYS A 24 46.15 6.62 23.07
CA CYS A 24 45.93 5.20 22.75
C CYS A 24 44.42 4.83 22.95
N SER A 25 44.08 3.63 22.54
CA SER A 25 42.74 3.05 22.63
C SER A 25 42.14 3.09 24.03
N SER A 26 42.95 2.88 25.09
CA SER A 26 42.53 2.95 26.48
C SER A 26 42.25 4.37 27.00
N HIS A 27 42.93 5.38 26.47
CA HIS A 27 42.82 6.78 26.88
C HIS A 27 42.11 7.68 25.90
N ARG A 28 41.39 7.11 24.95
CA ARG A 28 40.68 7.87 23.91
C ARG A 28 39.55 8.79 24.42
N LEU A 29 38.91 8.42 25.56
CA LEU A 29 37.83 9.23 26.14
C LEU A 29 38.37 10.38 26.96
N PRO A 30 37.75 11.58 26.92
CA PRO A 30 38.18 12.75 27.70
C PRO A 30 38.35 12.50 29.18
N GLU A 31 37.49 11.68 29.80
CA GLU A 31 37.52 11.30 31.20
C GLU A 31 38.73 10.41 31.56
N LYS A 32 39.21 9.60 30.56
CA LYS A 32 40.30 8.67 30.77
C LYS A 32 41.69 9.27 30.70
N HIS A 33 41.85 10.42 30.03
CA HIS A 33 43.11 11.16 29.94
C HIS A 33 43.12 12.51 30.69
N GLN A 34 42.16 12.73 31.58
CA GLN A 34 42.00 13.99 32.36
C GLN A 34 42.08 15.21 31.45
N CYS A 35 41.25 15.24 30.43
CA CYS A 35 41.25 16.27 29.40
C CYS A 35 41.16 17.67 30.01
N SER A 36 42.13 18.56 29.68
CA SER A 36 42.13 19.94 30.15
C SER A 36 40.89 20.74 29.72
N GLN A 37 40.18 20.27 28.72
CA GLN A 37 38.96 20.86 28.19
C GLN A 37 37.70 20.08 28.63
N LEU A 38 37.79 19.27 29.72
CA LEU A 38 36.67 18.43 30.16
C LEU A 38 35.41 19.25 30.50
N TYR A 39 35.58 20.52 30.91
CA TYR A 39 34.47 21.44 31.14
C TYR A 39 33.62 21.69 29.88
N ARG A 40 34.17 21.52 28.68
CA ARG A 40 33.42 21.63 27.42
C ARG A 40 32.55 20.41 27.16
N VAL A 41 32.95 19.23 27.66
CA VAL A 41 32.19 18.00 27.57
C VAL A 41 30.95 18.05 28.46
N HIS A 42 31.11 18.62 29.65
CA HIS A 42 30.06 18.71 30.67
C HIS A 42 29.31 20.04 30.69
N LYS A 43 29.52 20.91 29.70
CA LYS A 43 28.69 22.14 29.61
C LYS A 43 27.22 21.70 29.41
N PRO A 44 26.32 22.02 30.34
CA PRO A 44 24.91 21.74 30.13
C PRO A 44 24.47 22.45 28.85
N ARG A 45 23.82 21.73 27.99
CA ARG A 45 23.19 22.27 26.74
C ARG A 45 22.01 23.21 27.06
N ASP A 46 21.84 23.62 28.29
CA ASP A 46 20.66 24.33 28.79
C ASP A 46 20.50 25.76 28.26
N SER A 47 21.57 26.39 27.77
CA SER A 47 21.45 27.76 27.24
C SER A 47 20.97 27.85 25.79
N LEU A 48 20.99 26.72 25.03
CA LEU A 48 20.45 26.66 23.70
C LEU A 48 19.00 26.13 23.69
N TYR A 49 18.54 25.54 24.80
CA TYR A 49 17.24 24.87 24.88
C TYR A 49 16.07 25.79 25.25
N GLN A 50 16.33 26.95 25.88
CA GLN A 50 15.27 27.81 26.38
C GLN A 50 14.65 28.77 25.33
N ASN A 51 15.34 29.08 24.23
CA ASN A 51 14.79 29.96 23.19
C ASN A 51 14.33 29.27 21.91
N THR A 52 14.54 27.96 21.76
CA THR A 52 14.15 27.21 20.55
C THR A 52 12.93 26.30 20.76
N ASN A 53 12.55 25.99 22.00
CA ASN A 53 11.50 24.97 22.24
C ASN A 53 10.09 25.40 21.84
N SER A 54 9.72 26.68 21.93
CA SER A 54 8.37 27.10 21.51
C SER A 54 8.26 27.28 19.99
N GLN A 55 9.27 27.85 19.33
CA GLN A 55 9.29 28.00 17.89
C GLN A 55 9.64 26.68 17.17
N PHE A 56 10.51 25.85 17.76
CA PHE A 56 10.87 24.55 17.17
C PHE A 56 9.72 23.53 17.25
N SER A 57 8.93 23.58 18.32
CA SER A 57 7.72 22.77 18.47
C SER A 57 6.64 23.18 17.46
N ILE A 58 6.33 24.48 17.34
CA ILE A 58 5.29 24.97 16.42
C ILE A 58 5.71 24.78 14.96
N ASN A 59 6.98 25.03 14.61
CA ASN A 59 7.48 24.83 13.27
C ASN A 59 7.54 23.34 12.89
N ASN A 60 7.80 22.43 13.82
CA ASN A 60 7.75 21.00 13.57
C ASN A 60 6.31 20.49 13.37
N PHE A 61 5.33 20.98 14.14
CA PHE A 61 3.92 20.66 13.92
C PHE A 61 3.45 21.17 12.55
N ASN A 62 3.73 22.41 12.22
CA ASN A 62 3.36 22.99 10.92
C ASN A 62 4.06 22.28 9.74
N ASN A 63 5.32 21.85 9.91
CA ASN A 63 6.03 21.07 8.90
C ASN A 63 5.51 19.63 8.78
N LEU A 64 5.07 19.02 9.88
CA LEU A 64 4.42 17.70 9.86
C LEU A 64 3.06 17.79 9.16
N ASP A 65 2.25 18.79 9.47
CA ASP A 65 0.95 19.01 8.81
C ASP A 65 1.12 19.33 7.31
N SER A 66 2.08 20.16 6.94
CA SER A 66 2.34 20.45 5.53
C SER A 66 2.87 19.24 4.76
N ARG A 67 3.70 18.41 5.37
CA ARG A 67 4.16 17.13 4.78
C ARG A 67 3.02 16.13 4.68
N MET A 68 2.21 16.00 5.73
CA MET A 68 1.04 15.13 5.76
C MET A 68 0.05 15.53 4.68
N ASN A 69 -0.30 16.81 4.58
CA ASN A 69 -1.20 17.33 3.55
C ASN A 69 -0.64 17.14 2.13
N ARG A 70 0.68 17.27 1.94
CA ARG A 70 1.32 16.98 0.64
C ARG A 70 1.22 15.50 0.28
N ILE A 71 1.46 14.60 1.23
CA ILE A 71 1.35 13.15 1.03
C ILE A 71 -0.09 12.76 0.72
N LEU A 72 -1.05 13.24 1.50
CA LEU A 72 -2.48 12.99 1.28
C LEU A 72 -2.94 13.52 -0.08
N ASN A 73 -2.53 14.72 -0.48
CA ASN A 73 -2.87 15.29 -1.78
C ASN A 73 -2.26 14.49 -2.95
N THR A 74 -1.03 13.98 -2.80
CA THR A 74 -0.41 13.15 -3.84
C THR A 74 -1.05 11.79 -3.93
N GLU A 75 -1.37 11.14 -2.82
CA GLU A 75 -2.08 9.85 -2.78
C GLU A 75 -3.48 9.99 -3.39
N LEU A 76 -4.25 11.00 -2.98
CA LEU A 76 -5.59 11.24 -3.49
C LEU A 76 -5.60 11.43 -5.02
N ARG A 77 -4.66 12.22 -5.55
CA ARG A 77 -4.53 12.41 -7.01
C ARG A 77 -4.23 11.11 -7.74
N GLN A 78 -3.34 10.29 -7.19
CA GLN A 78 -2.99 8.99 -7.78
C GLN A 78 -4.17 8.02 -7.71
N LEU A 79 -4.89 7.99 -6.59
CA LEU A 79 -6.08 7.17 -6.44
C LEU A 79 -7.19 7.60 -7.42
N LEU A 80 -7.45 8.90 -7.55
CA LEU A 80 -8.41 9.43 -8.51
C LEU A 80 -8.03 9.07 -9.95
N LEU A 81 -6.75 9.18 -10.31
CA LEU A 81 -6.28 8.74 -11.63
C LEU A 81 -6.56 7.26 -11.86
N GLY A 82 -6.22 6.41 -10.89
CA GLY A 82 -6.51 4.97 -10.95
C GLY A 82 -8.00 4.69 -11.10
N MET A 83 -8.84 5.35 -10.32
CA MET A 83 -10.30 5.20 -10.37
C MET A 83 -10.88 5.61 -11.73
N VAL A 84 -10.44 6.74 -12.28
CA VAL A 84 -10.89 7.20 -13.61
C VAL A 84 -10.49 6.20 -14.70
N LEU A 85 -9.28 5.67 -14.67
CA LEU A 85 -8.84 4.64 -15.62
C LEU A 85 -9.69 3.38 -15.51
N VAL A 86 -9.96 2.90 -14.31
CA VAL A 86 -10.81 1.71 -14.08
C VAL A 86 -12.24 1.94 -14.57
N LEU A 87 -12.81 3.13 -14.30
CA LEU A 87 -14.13 3.52 -14.81
C LEU A 87 -14.17 3.47 -16.35
N LEU A 88 -13.17 4.07 -17.00
CA LEU A 88 -13.10 4.08 -18.47
C LEU A 88 -12.97 2.68 -19.07
N VAL A 89 -12.18 1.80 -18.45
CA VAL A 89 -12.09 0.38 -18.84
C VAL A 89 -13.44 -0.30 -18.69
N GLY A 90 -14.14 -0.09 -17.57
CA GLY A 90 -15.46 -0.66 -17.33
C GLY A 90 -16.49 -0.20 -18.35
N VAL A 91 -16.61 1.11 -18.59
CA VAL A 91 -17.51 1.67 -19.58
C VAL A 91 -17.20 1.12 -20.98
N SER A 92 -15.93 1.12 -21.38
CA SER A 92 -15.51 0.60 -22.67
C SER A 92 -15.82 -0.90 -22.83
N PHE A 93 -15.59 -1.69 -21.78
CA PHE A 93 -15.87 -3.14 -21.79
C PHE A 93 -17.36 -3.42 -21.97
N PHE A 94 -18.22 -2.79 -21.22
CA PHE A 94 -19.67 -3.00 -21.31
C PHE A 94 -20.26 -2.42 -22.57
N LEU A 95 -19.74 -1.31 -23.07
CA LEU A 95 -20.17 -0.73 -24.34
C LEU A 95 -19.86 -1.66 -25.54
N SER A 96 -18.74 -2.36 -25.51
CA SER A 96 -18.32 -3.23 -26.61
C SER A 96 -18.96 -4.61 -26.57
N ASN A 97 -19.31 -5.14 -25.40
CA ASN A 97 -19.80 -6.51 -25.24
C ASN A 97 -21.33 -6.63 -25.12
N ASN A 98 -22.03 -5.57 -24.75
CA ASN A 98 -23.48 -5.60 -24.51
C ASN A 98 -24.20 -4.38 -25.12
N SER A 99 -24.50 -4.46 -26.38
CA SER A 99 -25.30 -3.45 -27.09
C SER A 99 -26.75 -3.34 -26.59
N SER A 100 -27.22 -4.29 -25.76
CA SER A 100 -28.58 -4.34 -25.22
C SER A 100 -28.74 -3.48 -23.94
N TYR A 101 -27.66 -3.05 -23.30
CA TYR A 101 -27.75 -2.22 -22.11
C TYR A 101 -27.96 -0.74 -22.46
N SER A 102 -28.78 -0.06 -21.64
CA SER A 102 -28.89 1.39 -21.75
C SER A 102 -27.56 2.09 -21.41
N ALA A 103 -27.33 3.27 -21.96
CA ALA A 103 -26.11 4.06 -21.64
C ALA A 103 -25.96 4.30 -20.13
N ILE A 104 -27.07 4.50 -19.42
CA ILE A 104 -27.08 4.67 -17.95
C ILE A 104 -26.61 3.38 -17.27
N THR A 105 -27.11 2.22 -17.67
CA THR A 105 -26.72 0.92 -17.12
C THR A 105 -25.21 0.67 -17.32
N ILE A 106 -24.67 0.99 -18.49
CA ILE A 106 -23.24 0.88 -18.78
C ILE A 106 -22.40 1.74 -17.84
N VAL A 107 -22.80 2.98 -17.62
CA VAL A 107 -22.11 3.87 -16.67
C VAL A 107 -22.18 3.32 -15.25
N ILE A 108 -23.34 2.83 -14.81
CA ILE A 108 -23.52 2.21 -13.48
C ILE A 108 -22.59 0.99 -13.33
N LEU A 109 -22.50 0.12 -14.33
CA LEU A 109 -21.59 -1.03 -14.30
C LEU A 109 -20.11 -0.61 -14.25
N GLY A 110 -19.75 0.45 -14.96
CA GLY A 110 -18.41 1.05 -14.85
C GLY A 110 -18.13 1.57 -13.43
N LEU A 111 -19.11 2.22 -12.80
CA LEU A 111 -19.02 2.69 -11.42
C LEU A 111 -18.94 1.52 -10.41
N VAL A 112 -19.64 0.41 -10.66
CA VAL A 112 -19.54 -0.80 -9.85
C VAL A 112 -18.12 -1.37 -9.91
N LEU A 113 -17.55 -1.49 -11.11
CA LEU A 113 -16.17 -1.97 -11.28
C LEU A 113 -15.18 -1.04 -10.56
N MET A 114 -15.31 0.27 -10.72
CA MET A 114 -14.49 1.28 -10.04
C MET A 114 -14.60 1.17 -8.52
N GLY A 115 -15.83 1.05 -8.00
CA GLY A 115 -16.08 0.88 -6.56
C GLY A 115 -15.51 -0.42 -6.00
N SER A 116 -15.64 -1.52 -6.74
CA SER A 116 -15.06 -2.82 -6.37
C SER A 116 -13.53 -2.76 -6.29
N PHE A 117 -12.89 -2.10 -7.25
CA PHE A 117 -11.44 -1.83 -7.23
C PHE A 117 -11.05 -0.95 -6.03
N LEU A 118 -11.77 0.14 -5.79
CA LEU A 118 -11.48 1.04 -4.66
C LEU A 118 -11.56 0.31 -3.32
N ILE A 119 -12.61 -0.48 -3.10
CA ILE A 119 -12.79 -1.25 -1.85
C ILE A 119 -11.67 -2.29 -1.71
N HIS A 120 -11.26 -2.93 -2.78
CA HIS A 120 -10.13 -3.86 -2.82
C HIS A 120 -8.84 -3.19 -2.31
N GLU A 121 -8.44 -2.07 -2.92
CA GLU A 121 -7.22 -1.34 -2.54
C GLU A 121 -7.31 -0.78 -1.10
N MET A 122 -8.48 -0.25 -0.72
CA MET A 122 -8.67 0.27 0.64
C MET A 122 -8.63 -0.84 1.69
N SER A 123 -9.01 -2.07 1.36
CA SER A 123 -8.91 -3.22 2.27
C SER A 123 -7.46 -3.58 2.57
N HIS A 124 -6.57 -3.54 1.58
CA HIS A 124 -5.13 -3.68 1.80
C HIS A 124 -4.59 -2.57 2.70
N LYS A 125 -4.92 -1.33 2.38
CA LYS A 125 -4.48 -0.16 3.14
C LYS A 125 -4.96 -0.23 4.60
N PHE A 126 -6.23 -0.49 4.80
CA PHE A 126 -6.82 -0.58 6.13
C PHE A 126 -6.14 -1.66 6.98
N LEU A 127 -5.94 -2.86 6.42
CA LEU A 127 -5.32 -3.95 7.17
C LEU A 127 -3.83 -3.70 7.42
N ALA A 128 -3.11 -3.06 6.49
CA ALA A 128 -1.73 -2.64 6.69
C ALA A 128 -1.61 -1.62 7.84
N MET A 129 -2.45 -0.59 7.83
CA MET A 129 -2.49 0.44 8.87
C MET A 129 -2.87 -0.14 10.25
N ARG A 130 -3.84 -1.06 10.30
CA ARG A 130 -4.23 -1.77 11.54
C ARG A 130 -3.08 -2.60 12.11
N ASN A 131 -2.16 -3.07 11.27
CA ASN A 131 -0.95 -3.78 11.68
C ASN A 131 0.23 -2.85 12.01
N GLY A 132 0.03 -1.52 12.05
CA GLY A 132 1.03 -0.52 12.41
C GLY A 132 1.96 -0.10 11.27
N TYR A 133 1.66 -0.45 10.01
CA TYR A 133 2.43 -0.03 8.85
C TYR A 133 1.83 1.21 8.20
N ARG A 134 2.69 2.08 7.66
CA ARG A 134 2.23 3.11 6.74
C ARG A 134 1.92 2.47 5.39
N ALA A 135 0.78 2.83 4.83
CA ALA A 135 0.32 2.31 3.55
C ALA A 135 -0.28 3.44 2.71
N GLU A 136 0.15 3.55 1.46
CA GLU A 136 -0.29 4.58 0.53
C GLU A 136 -0.56 3.96 -0.84
N PHE A 137 -1.64 4.39 -1.49
CA PHE A 137 -1.88 4.00 -2.87
C PHE A 137 -0.90 4.72 -3.80
N ARG A 138 -0.23 3.97 -4.67
CA ARG A 138 0.70 4.49 -5.67
C ARG A 138 0.40 3.91 -7.04
N VAL A 139 0.28 4.78 -8.04
CA VAL A 139 0.19 4.34 -9.43
C VAL A 139 1.55 3.81 -9.90
N ASN A 140 1.50 2.79 -10.75
CA ASN A 140 2.68 2.24 -11.40
C ASN A 140 2.60 2.58 -12.90
N SER A 141 3.67 3.12 -13.46
CA SER A 141 3.70 3.52 -14.88
C SER A 141 3.33 2.40 -15.85
N MET A 142 3.83 1.19 -15.61
CA MET A 142 3.47 0.00 -16.40
C MET A 142 2.01 -0.40 -16.21
N GLY A 143 1.52 -0.34 -14.96
CA GLY A 143 0.11 -0.61 -14.66
C GLY A 143 -0.83 0.41 -15.30
N VAL A 144 -0.48 1.69 -15.25
CA VAL A 144 -1.22 2.76 -15.95
C VAL A 144 -1.25 2.50 -17.46
N LEU A 145 -0.11 2.17 -18.06
CA LEU A 145 -0.03 1.86 -19.48
C LEU A 145 -0.92 0.68 -19.86
N LEU A 146 -0.82 -0.45 -19.15
CA LEU A 146 -1.62 -1.65 -19.42
C LEU A 146 -3.13 -1.39 -19.21
N THR A 147 -3.49 -0.67 -18.16
CA THR A 147 -4.88 -0.29 -17.91
C THR A 147 -5.38 0.67 -18.97
N SER A 148 -4.59 1.64 -19.41
CA SER A 148 -4.96 2.58 -20.49
C SER A 148 -5.13 1.86 -21.82
N LEU A 149 -4.29 0.90 -22.16
CA LEU A 149 -4.47 0.05 -23.35
C LEU A 149 -5.76 -0.76 -23.26
N SER A 150 -6.15 -1.18 -22.07
CA SER A 150 -7.40 -1.93 -21.83
C SER A 150 -8.67 -1.10 -22.05
N ILE A 151 -8.58 0.23 -22.21
CA ILE A 151 -9.72 1.08 -22.58
C ILE A 151 -10.15 0.81 -24.03
N PHE A 152 -9.23 0.42 -24.91
CA PHE A 152 -9.57 0.18 -26.31
C PHE A 152 -10.43 -1.08 -26.47
N PRO A 153 -11.60 -0.99 -27.16
CA PRO A 153 -12.57 -2.09 -27.25
C PRO A 153 -12.01 -3.35 -27.92
N PHE A 154 -11.12 -3.19 -28.90
CA PHE A 154 -10.53 -4.27 -29.66
C PHE A 154 -9.47 -5.10 -28.90
N ILE A 155 -9.09 -4.68 -27.70
CA ILE A 155 -8.19 -5.47 -26.85
C ILE A 155 -9.03 -6.42 -26.00
N PRO A 156 -8.97 -7.75 -26.26
CA PRO A 156 -9.84 -8.71 -25.59
C PRO A 156 -9.47 -8.92 -24.12
N LEU A 157 -8.18 -8.81 -23.78
CA LEU A 157 -7.70 -8.97 -22.42
C LEU A 157 -7.72 -7.62 -21.69
N LYS A 158 -8.63 -7.46 -20.73
CA LYS A 158 -8.73 -6.27 -19.89
C LYS A 158 -7.88 -6.43 -18.63
N ILE A 159 -6.78 -5.68 -18.54
CA ILE A 159 -5.90 -5.65 -17.38
C ILE A 159 -6.23 -4.41 -16.55
N ILE A 160 -6.68 -4.62 -15.33
CA ILE A 160 -7.08 -3.55 -14.39
C ILE A 160 -6.09 -3.58 -13.22
N ALA A 161 -5.01 -2.86 -13.36
CA ALA A 161 -3.97 -2.74 -12.33
C ALA A 161 -3.23 -1.40 -12.43
N PRO A 162 -3.93 -0.23 -12.34
CA PRO A 162 -3.31 1.07 -12.54
C PRO A 162 -2.27 1.42 -11.45
N GLY A 163 -2.35 0.76 -10.31
CA GLY A 163 -1.48 0.98 -9.16
C GLY A 163 -1.72 -0.08 -8.10
N ALA A 164 -1.10 0.10 -6.95
CA ALA A 164 -1.26 -0.78 -5.79
C ALA A 164 -0.97 -0.03 -4.48
N VAL A 165 -1.42 -0.59 -3.37
CA VAL A 165 -1.06 -0.10 -2.04
C VAL A 165 0.38 -0.51 -1.71
N VAL A 166 1.24 0.50 -1.55
CA VAL A 166 2.63 0.34 -1.14
C VAL A 166 2.72 0.44 0.38
N ILE A 167 3.33 -0.57 1.00
CA ILE A 167 3.50 -0.67 2.45
C ILE A 167 4.94 -0.27 2.79
N SER A 168 5.10 0.70 3.69
CA SER A 168 6.41 1.14 4.18
C SER A 168 6.86 0.27 5.35
N GLY A 169 8.10 -0.19 5.32
CA GLY A 169 8.70 -1.05 6.34
C GLY A 169 8.88 -2.50 5.86
N TYR A 170 9.22 -3.39 6.80
CA TYR A 170 9.52 -4.80 6.52
C TYR A 170 8.50 -5.71 7.22
N PRO A 171 7.28 -5.87 6.67
CA PRO A 171 6.32 -6.81 7.25
C PRO A 171 6.83 -8.25 7.12
N SER A 172 6.59 -9.08 8.15
CA SER A 172 6.84 -10.51 8.04
C SER A 172 5.97 -11.14 6.94
N ASN A 173 6.39 -12.28 6.38
CA ASN A 173 5.62 -12.99 5.34
C ASN A 173 4.18 -13.27 5.77
N SER A 174 3.94 -13.57 7.05
CA SER A 174 2.61 -13.79 7.59
C SER A 174 1.75 -12.51 7.54
N LYS A 175 2.30 -11.38 7.96
CA LYS A 175 1.57 -10.11 7.90
C LYS A 175 1.33 -9.67 6.47
N LEU A 176 2.35 -9.79 5.61
CA LEU A 176 2.25 -9.44 4.20
C LEU A 176 1.19 -10.29 3.47
N GLY A 177 1.17 -11.60 3.72
CA GLY A 177 0.18 -12.50 3.14
C GLY A 177 -1.26 -12.21 3.59
N LYS A 178 -1.47 -11.91 4.89
CA LYS A 178 -2.78 -11.50 5.40
C LYS A 178 -3.25 -10.19 4.80
N ILE A 179 -2.37 -9.20 4.69
CA ILE A 179 -2.68 -7.91 4.04
C ILE A 179 -3.03 -8.14 2.57
N ALA A 180 -2.26 -8.97 1.87
CA ALA A 180 -2.52 -9.30 0.47
C ALA A 180 -3.84 -10.06 0.25
N LEU A 181 -4.28 -10.86 1.21
CA LEU A 181 -5.58 -11.55 1.13
C LEU A 181 -6.77 -10.60 1.35
N ALA A 182 -6.58 -9.45 2.00
CA ALA A 182 -7.67 -8.55 2.35
C ALA A 182 -8.44 -8.00 1.14
N GLY A 183 -7.74 -7.66 0.04
CA GLY A 183 -8.35 -7.20 -1.19
C GLY A 183 -9.26 -8.27 -1.83
N PRO A 184 -8.73 -9.44 -2.21
CA PRO A 184 -9.55 -10.53 -2.72
C PRO A 184 -10.70 -10.92 -1.80
N ALA A 185 -10.49 -10.95 -0.48
CA ALA A 185 -11.53 -11.25 0.49
C ALA A 185 -12.66 -10.23 0.47
N SER A 186 -12.34 -8.93 0.37
CA SER A 186 -13.36 -7.88 0.27
C SER A 186 -14.20 -8.01 -1.00
N ASN A 187 -13.59 -8.36 -2.12
CA ASN A 187 -14.33 -8.61 -3.37
C ASN A 187 -15.27 -9.83 -3.22
N ILE A 188 -14.83 -10.90 -2.59
CA ILE A 188 -15.71 -12.05 -2.34
C ILE A 188 -16.88 -11.67 -1.43
N ILE A 189 -16.65 -10.88 -0.39
CA ILE A 189 -17.72 -10.38 0.48
C ILE A 189 -18.74 -9.56 -0.34
N LEU A 190 -18.27 -8.64 -1.19
CA LEU A 190 -19.14 -7.86 -2.08
C LEU A 190 -19.94 -8.77 -3.04
N GLY A 191 -19.30 -9.78 -3.61
CA GLY A 191 -19.95 -10.75 -4.47
C GLY A 191 -21.02 -11.55 -3.72
N LEU A 192 -20.73 -12.04 -2.49
CA LEU A 192 -21.69 -12.75 -1.66
C LEU A 192 -22.87 -11.84 -1.25
N CYS A 193 -22.63 -10.58 -0.91
CA CYS A 193 -23.69 -9.61 -0.67
C CYS A 193 -24.58 -9.43 -1.91
N SER A 194 -23.98 -9.38 -3.10
CA SER A 194 -24.75 -9.31 -4.35
C SER A 194 -25.63 -10.55 -4.55
N ILE A 195 -25.11 -11.76 -4.33
CA ILE A 195 -25.90 -13.01 -4.39
C ILE A 195 -27.03 -12.99 -3.34
N PHE A 196 -26.75 -12.55 -2.13
CA PHE A 196 -27.77 -12.43 -1.09
C PHE A 196 -28.91 -11.51 -1.56
N ILE A 197 -28.60 -10.36 -2.17
CA ILE A 197 -29.64 -9.47 -2.71
C ILE A 197 -30.43 -10.14 -3.83
N LEU A 198 -29.75 -10.85 -4.74
CA LEU A 198 -30.40 -11.58 -5.84
C LEU A 198 -31.37 -12.68 -5.36
N THR A 199 -31.06 -13.33 -4.24
CA THR A 199 -31.86 -14.45 -3.71
C THR A 199 -33.05 -14.02 -2.86
N TYR A 200 -32.93 -12.93 -2.13
CA TYR A 200 -33.94 -12.53 -1.14
C TYR A 200 -34.83 -11.35 -1.58
N PHE A 201 -34.49 -10.63 -2.65
CA PHE A 201 -35.25 -9.47 -3.09
C PHE A 201 -35.77 -9.67 -4.51
N SER A 202 -37.04 -9.28 -4.73
CA SER A 202 -37.63 -9.21 -6.06
C SER A 202 -37.11 -7.97 -6.79
N LEU A 203 -36.32 -8.16 -7.82
CA LEU A 203 -35.65 -7.09 -8.55
C LEU A 203 -36.27 -6.88 -9.92
N THR A 204 -36.21 -5.64 -10.42
CA THR A 204 -36.49 -5.38 -11.85
C THR A 204 -35.40 -6.02 -12.70
N THR A 205 -35.70 -6.29 -13.97
CA THR A 205 -34.74 -6.91 -14.91
C THR A 205 -33.42 -6.14 -14.98
N GLU A 206 -33.47 -4.81 -14.96
CA GLU A 206 -32.26 -3.97 -14.98
C GLU A 206 -31.44 -4.10 -13.71
N LEU A 207 -32.07 -4.06 -12.53
CA LEU A 207 -31.38 -4.22 -11.25
C LEU A 207 -30.81 -5.64 -11.08
N PHE A 208 -31.54 -6.65 -11.56
CA PHE A 208 -31.03 -8.02 -11.60
C PHE A 208 -29.74 -8.10 -12.44
N ALA A 209 -29.75 -7.53 -13.65
CA ALA A 209 -28.58 -7.51 -14.54
C ALA A 209 -27.38 -6.75 -13.91
N ILE A 210 -27.62 -5.62 -13.23
CA ILE A 210 -26.58 -4.86 -12.57
C ILE A 210 -25.98 -5.65 -11.39
N ILE A 211 -26.80 -6.22 -10.52
CA ILE A 211 -26.34 -6.88 -9.31
C ILE A 211 -25.69 -8.25 -9.63
N SER A 212 -26.22 -8.99 -10.61
CA SER A 212 -25.59 -10.23 -11.07
C SER A 212 -24.23 -9.98 -11.71
N THR A 213 -24.13 -8.94 -12.55
CA THR A 213 -22.85 -8.49 -13.12
C THR A 213 -21.89 -8.02 -12.02
N ALA A 214 -22.37 -7.33 -10.99
CA ALA A 214 -21.54 -6.95 -9.84
C ALA A 214 -20.98 -8.15 -9.08
N ALA A 215 -21.78 -9.20 -8.85
CA ALA A 215 -21.31 -10.45 -8.28
C ALA A 215 -20.20 -11.09 -9.13
N TYR A 216 -20.40 -11.15 -10.43
CA TYR A 216 -19.45 -11.72 -11.38
C TYR A 216 -18.13 -10.94 -11.45
N ILE A 217 -18.18 -9.60 -11.54
CA ILE A 217 -17.02 -8.72 -11.53
C ILE A 217 -16.18 -8.95 -10.27
N ASN A 218 -16.83 -8.98 -9.10
CA ASN A 218 -16.12 -9.16 -7.83
C ASN A 218 -15.47 -10.54 -7.73
N GLY A 219 -16.13 -11.60 -8.23
CA GLY A 219 -15.53 -12.92 -8.34
C GLY A 219 -14.28 -12.93 -9.21
N ILE A 220 -14.36 -12.32 -10.41
CA ILE A 220 -13.22 -12.22 -11.34
C ILE A 220 -12.07 -11.40 -10.74
N LEU A 221 -12.36 -10.24 -10.13
CA LEU A 221 -11.33 -9.42 -9.49
C LEU A 221 -10.61 -10.19 -8.38
N ALA A 222 -11.35 -10.95 -7.56
CA ALA A 222 -10.77 -11.77 -6.52
C ALA A 222 -9.89 -12.90 -7.10
N ALA A 223 -10.40 -13.64 -8.08
CA ALA A 223 -9.67 -14.73 -8.72
C ALA A 223 -8.41 -14.26 -9.43
N PHE A 224 -8.50 -13.14 -10.19
CA PHE A 224 -7.36 -12.55 -10.89
C PHE A 224 -6.27 -12.12 -9.89
N ASN A 225 -6.66 -11.46 -8.79
CA ASN A 225 -5.71 -11.03 -7.76
C ASN A 225 -5.16 -12.18 -6.91
N LEU A 226 -5.73 -13.37 -6.97
CA LEU A 226 -5.18 -14.58 -6.36
C LEU A 226 -4.27 -15.39 -7.29
N LEU A 227 -4.06 -14.99 -8.55
CA LEU A 227 -3.08 -15.64 -9.41
C LEU A 227 -1.67 -15.54 -8.80
N PRO A 228 -0.85 -16.61 -8.89
CA PRO A 228 0.43 -16.67 -8.17
C PRO A 228 1.59 -15.98 -8.91
N PHE A 229 1.32 -14.86 -9.59
CA PHE A 229 2.33 -14.08 -10.29
C PHE A 229 2.98 -13.04 -9.38
N SER A 230 4.24 -12.69 -9.66
CA SER A 230 5.10 -11.88 -8.78
C SER A 230 4.53 -10.51 -8.38
N ILE A 231 3.75 -9.88 -9.26
CA ILE A 231 3.22 -8.52 -9.09
C ILE A 231 1.88 -8.52 -8.36
N ILE A 232 1.18 -9.66 -8.34
CA ILE A 232 -0.20 -9.81 -7.86
C ILE A 232 -0.23 -10.32 -6.42
N ASP A 233 -1.31 -10.09 -5.70
CA ASP A 233 -1.45 -10.44 -4.29
C ASP A 233 -1.38 -11.95 -4.02
N GLY A 234 -1.84 -12.76 -4.96
CA GLY A 234 -1.81 -14.22 -4.87
C GLY A 234 -0.43 -14.79 -4.58
N LYS A 235 0.64 -14.18 -5.11
CA LYS A 235 2.01 -14.61 -4.79
C LYS A 235 2.38 -14.38 -3.34
N LYS A 236 1.95 -13.27 -2.75
CA LYS A 236 2.20 -12.95 -1.34
C LYS A 236 1.42 -13.90 -0.43
N VAL A 237 0.16 -14.22 -0.79
CA VAL A 237 -0.68 -15.19 -0.06
C VAL A 237 -0.08 -16.60 -0.17
N TYR A 238 0.34 -17.04 -1.37
CA TYR A 238 0.99 -18.31 -1.61
C TYR A 238 2.28 -18.47 -0.79
N ASN A 239 3.13 -17.43 -0.76
CA ASN A 239 4.38 -17.45 0.01
C ASN A 239 4.14 -17.48 1.53
N TRP A 240 3.01 -16.94 2.00
CA TRP A 240 2.61 -17.03 3.40
C TRP A 240 2.05 -18.40 3.75
N ASN A 241 1.04 -18.89 3.01
CA ASN A 241 0.39 -20.16 3.28
C ASN A 241 -0.26 -20.72 2.01
N LYS A 242 0.32 -21.82 1.49
CA LYS A 242 -0.15 -22.48 0.26
C LYS A 242 -1.58 -23.03 0.38
N TYR A 243 -1.95 -23.53 1.56
CA TYR A 243 -3.28 -24.11 1.79
C TYR A 243 -4.37 -23.03 1.78
N ILE A 244 -4.11 -21.90 2.45
CA ILE A 244 -5.02 -20.75 2.42
C ILE A 244 -5.15 -20.23 1.00
N TRP A 245 -4.04 -20.14 0.26
CA TRP A 245 -4.05 -19.71 -1.12
C TRP A 245 -4.88 -20.65 -2.01
N ILE A 246 -4.65 -21.98 -1.93
CA ILE A 246 -5.40 -22.99 -2.72
C ILE A 246 -6.90 -22.90 -2.40
N PHE A 247 -7.24 -22.89 -1.12
CA PHE A 247 -8.63 -22.81 -0.68
C PHE A 247 -9.31 -21.53 -1.21
N SER A 248 -8.67 -20.37 -1.04
CA SER A 248 -9.22 -19.09 -1.49
C SER A 248 -9.38 -19.06 -3.01
N PHE A 249 -8.40 -19.58 -3.75
CA PHE A 249 -8.44 -19.61 -5.22
C PHE A 249 -9.55 -20.54 -5.73
N ILE A 250 -9.65 -21.77 -5.21
CA ILE A 250 -10.72 -22.72 -5.56
C ILE A 250 -12.09 -22.11 -5.21
N PHE A 251 -12.21 -21.48 -4.06
CA PHE A 251 -13.45 -20.81 -3.66
C PHE A 251 -13.85 -19.73 -4.67
N CYS A 252 -12.92 -18.88 -5.11
CA CYS A 252 -13.20 -17.86 -6.13
C CYS A 252 -13.66 -18.47 -7.47
N ILE A 253 -13.00 -19.53 -7.93
CA ILE A 253 -13.40 -20.21 -9.18
C ILE A 253 -14.79 -20.82 -9.05
N SER A 254 -15.06 -21.53 -7.93
CA SER A 254 -16.39 -22.09 -7.66
C SER A 254 -17.46 -21.00 -7.56
N PHE A 255 -17.13 -19.87 -6.94
CA PHE A 255 -18.03 -18.72 -6.84
C PHE A 255 -18.38 -18.16 -8.24
N ILE A 256 -17.38 -17.95 -9.10
CA ILE A 256 -17.59 -17.49 -10.47
C ILE A 256 -18.48 -18.47 -11.24
N PHE A 257 -18.23 -19.79 -11.10
CA PHE A 257 -19.03 -20.81 -11.75
C PHE A 257 -20.49 -20.78 -11.30
N VAL A 258 -20.75 -20.63 -10.00
CA VAL A 258 -22.12 -20.49 -9.47
C VAL A 258 -22.80 -19.23 -10.02
N VAL A 259 -22.11 -18.09 -9.99
CA VAL A 259 -22.66 -16.83 -10.50
C VAL A 259 -22.95 -16.90 -12.00
N SER A 260 -22.08 -17.51 -12.78
CA SER A 260 -22.28 -17.66 -14.24
C SER A 260 -23.48 -18.54 -14.63
N ASN A 261 -23.97 -19.38 -13.71
CA ASN A 261 -25.20 -20.14 -13.92
C ASN A 261 -26.47 -19.41 -13.45
N ILE A 262 -26.32 -18.27 -12.78
CA ILE A 262 -27.45 -17.41 -12.35
C ILE A 262 -27.73 -16.33 -13.40
N ILE A 263 -26.69 -15.89 -14.14
CA ILE A 263 -26.77 -14.88 -15.20
C ILE A 263 -27.20 -15.53 -16.50
#